data_dca79b30f46123697cdce0946627fffb
#
_entry.id   dca79b30f46123697cdce0946627fffb
#
_cell.length_a   1.000
_cell.length_b   1.000
_cell.length_c   1.000
_cell.angle_alpha   90.00
_cell.angle_beta   90.00
_cell.angle_gamma   90.00
#
_symmetry.space_group_name_H-M   'P 1'
#
loop_
_entity.id
_entity.type
_entity.pdbx_description
1 polymer ?
#
loop_
_entity_poly.entity_id
_entity_poly.type
_entity_poly.pdbx_seq_one_letter_code
_entity_poly.pdbx_strand_id
1 'polypeptide(L)'
;MINRYVALDIETTGLNPAVDRIIEVGMARVEAGNITQKYSALVYPGITVSDRITELTGIHNEELTGKPRIEDIIGEITEFIGDWPVLGHNVIFDFSFLKKAAVNNGLTINDDGIDTLKLARRILPEVEHKSLSFLCGYFNIDPGRSHRAYDDAVSASMLYAKLEEIKPDD
;
A
#
# COMPACT_ATOMS: atom_id res chain seq x y z
N MET A 1 5.63 -12.76 -14.73
CA MET A 1 5.61 -11.39 -14.12
C MET A 1 4.66 -10.48 -14.88
N ILE A 2 3.80 -9.76 -14.20
CA ILE A 2 2.97 -8.70 -14.80
C ILE A 2 3.87 -7.46 -14.99
N ASN A 3 3.86 -6.92 -16.21
CA ASN A 3 4.80 -5.85 -16.58
C ASN A 3 4.31 -4.43 -16.24
N ARG A 4 3.03 -4.28 -15.86
CA ARG A 4 2.43 -2.98 -15.58
C ARG A 4 1.44 -3.12 -14.43
N TYR A 5 1.61 -2.32 -13.38
CA TYR A 5 0.75 -2.30 -12.19
C TYR A 5 0.92 -1.00 -11.40
N VAL A 6 0.01 -0.76 -10.48
CA VAL A 6 0.15 0.28 -9.46
C VAL A 6 0.54 -0.39 -8.14
N ALA A 7 1.74 -0.12 -7.65
CA ALA A 7 2.11 -0.48 -6.29
C ALA A 7 1.41 0.48 -5.32
N LEU A 8 0.78 -0.05 -4.28
CA LEU A 8 -0.05 0.68 -3.33
C LEU A 8 0.22 0.23 -1.91
N ASP A 9 0.24 1.17 -1.00
CA ASP A 9 0.14 0.97 0.45
C ASP A 9 -0.58 2.15 1.09
N ILE A 10 -1.22 1.94 2.24
CA ILE A 10 -1.86 2.98 3.04
C ILE A 10 -1.47 2.87 4.50
N GLU A 11 -1.41 4.02 5.19
CA GLU A 11 -1.38 4.07 6.65
C GLU A 11 -2.75 4.48 7.19
N THR A 12 -3.13 3.91 8.33
CA THR A 12 -4.45 4.08 8.92
C THR A 12 -4.39 4.30 10.43
N THR A 13 -5.46 4.80 11.02
CA THR A 13 -5.57 4.95 12.48
C THR A 13 -5.76 3.63 13.22
N GLY A 14 -6.02 2.53 12.51
CA GLY A 14 -6.23 1.19 13.04
C GLY A 14 -6.65 0.20 11.96
N LEU A 15 -7.12 -0.97 12.36
CA LEU A 15 -7.31 -2.11 11.45
C LEU A 15 -8.75 -2.29 10.95
N ASN A 16 -9.70 -1.57 11.51
CA ASN A 16 -11.12 -1.76 11.20
C ASN A 16 -11.64 -0.65 10.27
N PRO A 17 -11.89 -0.92 8.97
CA PRO A 17 -12.35 0.09 8.03
C PRO A 17 -13.74 0.67 8.37
N ALA A 18 -14.51 0.05 9.31
CA ALA A 18 -15.78 0.61 9.74
C ALA A 18 -15.61 1.87 10.60
N VAL A 19 -14.56 1.93 11.42
CA VAL A 19 -14.33 3.00 12.42
C VAL A 19 -13.01 3.74 12.21
N ASP A 20 -11.99 3.05 11.68
CA ASP A 20 -10.68 3.64 11.43
C ASP A 20 -10.63 4.43 10.12
N ARG A 21 -9.60 5.24 9.97
CA ARG A 21 -9.44 6.21 8.88
C ARG A 21 -8.06 6.11 8.25
N ILE A 22 -7.99 6.40 6.96
CA ILE A 22 -6.72 6.56 6.24
C ILE A 22 -6.03 7.84 6.70
N ILE A 23 -4.72 7.77 6.91
CA ILE A 23 -3.85 8.92 7.25
C ILE A 23 -2.74 9.16 6.23
N GLU A 24 -2.39 8.16 5.41
CA GLU A 24 -1.46 8.32 4.30
C GLU A 24 -1.83 7.37 3.17
N VAL A 25 -1.60 7.79 1.93
CA VAL A 25 -1.70 6.96 0.72
C VAL A 25 -0.41 7.09 -0.06
N GLY A 26 0.21 5.98 -0.41
CA GLY A 26 1.39 5.91 -1.25
C GLY A 26 1.18 5.01 -2.45
N MET A 27 1.47 5.52 -3.65
CA MET A 27 1.34 4.73 -4.88
C MET A 27 2.48 5.01 -5.84
N ALA A 28 2.84 3.99 -6.62
CA ALA A 28 3.78 4.09 -7.72
C ALA A 28 3.24 3.33 -8.93
N ARG A 29 3.14 3.97 -10.10
CA ARG A 29 2.96 3.25 -11.36
C ARG A 29 4.28 2.62 -11.78
N VAL A 30 4.24 1.34 -12.07
CA VAL A 30 5.43 0.55 -12.46
C VAL A 30 5.18 -0.05 -13.84
N GLU A 31 6.11 0.18 -14.76
CA GLU A 31 6.14 -0.43 -16.09
C GLU A 31 7.51 -1.05 -16.35
N ALA A 32 7.52 -2.31 -16.74
CA ALA A 32 8.74 -3.06 -17.01
C ALA A 32 9.81 -2.93 -15.92
N GLY A 33 9.37 -2.95 -14.65
CA GLY A 33 10.24 -2.83 -13.48
C GLY A 33 10.68 -1.40 -13.11
N ASN A 34 10.26 -0.39 -13.87
CA ASN A 34 10.61 1.01 -13.60
C ASN A 34 9.42 1.79 -13.05
N ILE A 35 9.66 2.65 -12.07
CA ILE A 35 8.65 3.59 -11.56
C ILE A 35 8.51 4.72 -12.58
N THR A 36 7.32 4.87 -13.14
CA THR A 36 7.00 5.90 -14.15
C THR A 36 6.24 7.08 -13.57
N GLN A 37 5.45 6.86 -12.51
CA GLN A 37 4.71 7.91 -11.81
C GLN A 37 4.67 7.62 -10.31
N LYS A 38 4.57 8.68 -9.53
CA LYS A 38 4.49 8.65 -8.06
C LYS A 38 3.27 9.41 -7.58
N TYR A 39 2.59 8.88 -6.56
CA TYR A 39 1.57 9.56 -5.77
C TYR A 39 1.87 9.37 -4.29
N SER A 40 1.78 10.43 -3.50
CA SER A 40 1.92 10.36 -2.05
C SER A 40 1.13 11.49 -1.41
N ALA A 41 0.23 11.17 -0.49
CA ALA A 41 -0.58 12.16 0.19
C ALA A 41 -0.81 11.79 1.66
N LEU A 42 -0.61 12.76 2.56
CA LEU A 42 -1.14 12.70 3.91
C LEU A 42 -2.63 13.07 3.89
N VAL A 43 -3.41 12.40 4.71
CA VAL A 43 -4.88 12.52 4.75
C VAL A 43 -5.33 12.89 6.16
N TYR A 44 -6.16 13.92 6.28
CA TYR A 44 -6.75 14.30 7.57
C TYR A 44 -7.87 13.32 7.95
N PRO A 45 -7.72 12.54 9.03
CA PRO A 45 -8.67 11.50 9.38
C PRO A 45 -9.95 12.01 10.07
N GLY A 46 -9.96 13.25 10.55
CA GLY A 46 -11.06 13.81 11.35
C GLY A 46 -11.13 13.27 12.78
N ILE A 47 -10.18 12.44 13.18
CA ILE A 47 -10.01 11.90 14.54
C ILE A 47 -8.55 11.98 14.94
N THR A 48 -8.29 11.92 16.25
CA THR A 48 -6.92 11.91 16.76
C THR A 48 -6.24 10.57 16.48
N VAL A 49 -5.03 10.63 15.95
CA VAL A 49 -4.14 9.48 15.80
C VAL A 49 -3.55 9.14 17.15
N SER A 50 -3.57 7.87 17.53
CA SER A 50 -3.04 7.41 18.82
C SER A 50 -1.50 7.44 18.83
N ASP A 51 -0.91 7.55 20.04
CA ASP A 51 0.54 7.50 20.21
C ASP A 51 1.15 6.25 19.59
N ARG A 52 0.48 5.10 19.70
CA ARG A 52 0.92 3.83 19.10
C ARG A 52 1.06 3.93 17.57
N ILE A 53 0.10 4.55 16.90
CA ILE A 53 0.14 4.72 15.44
C ILE A 53 1.23 5.74 15.08
N THR A 54 1.36 6.82 15.84
CA THR A 54 2.43 7.80 15.66
C THR A 54 3.81 7.16 15.83
N GLU A 55 4.01 6.32 16.85
CA GLU A 55 5.26 5.58 17.05
C GLU A 55 5.56 4.62 15.89
N LEU A 56 4.51 3.97 15.34
CA LEU A 56 4.66 3.02 14.24
C LEU A 56 4.99 3.73 12.92
N THR A 57 4.26 4.79 12.57
CA THR A 57 4.31 5.43 11.24
C THR A 57 5.22 6.66 11.20
N GLY A 58 5.52 7.24 12.35
CA GLY A 58 6.18 8.54 12.46
C GLY A 58 5.29 9.72 12.04
N ILE A 59 3.98 9.50 11.83
CA ILE A 59 3.03 10.54 11.43
C ILE A 59 2.39 11.15 12.68
N HIS A 60 2.56 12.45 12.87
CA HIS A 60 2.02 13.19 13.99
C HIS A 60 0.71 13.89 13.64
N ASN A 61 -0.15 14.11 14.65
CA ASN A 61 -1.44 14.80 14.47
C ASN A 61 -1.29 16.20 13.84
N GLU A 62 -0.22 16.90 14.20
CA GLU A 62 0.09 18.24 13.68
C GLU A 62 0.33 18.23 12.17
N GLU A 63 0.97 17.16 11.65
CA GLU A 63 1.25 17.01 10.23
C GLU A 63 -0.03 16.77 9.41
N LEU A 64 -1.04 16.16 10.03
CA LEU A 64 -2.33 15.86 9.39
C LEU A 64 -3.28 17.05 9.41
N THR A 65 -3.06 18.02 10.32
CA THR A 65 -3.89 19.21 10.41
C THR A 65 -3.82 20.02 9.11
N GLY A 66 -4.98 20.32 8.52
CA GLY A 66 -5.09 21.06 7.27
C GLY A 66 -4.81 20.24 6.00
N LYS A 67 -4.55 18.94 6.14
CA LYS A 67 -4.49 18.04 4.97
C LYS A 67 -5.89 17.75 4.42
N PRO A 68 -6.01 17.39 3.13
CA PRO A 68 -7.30 17.00 2.56
C PRO A 68 -7.86 15.77 3.28
N ARG A 69 -9.17 15.64 3.27
CA ARG A 69 -9.86 14.41 3.68
C ARG A 69 -9.81 13.39 2.56
N ILE A 70 -10.08 12.13 2.87
CA ILE A 70 -10.11 11.08 1.84
C ILE A 70 -11.14 11.38 0.76
N GLU A 71 -12.27 11.99 1.12
CA GLU A 71 -13.32 12.39 0.19
C GLU A 71 -12.84 13.41 -0.85
N ASP A 72 -11.87 14.23 -0.49
CA ASP A 72 -11.33 15.27 -1.38
C ASP A 72 -10.37 14.72 -2.43
N ILE A 73 -9.72 13.58 -2.14
CA ILE A 73 -8.64 13.01 -2.98
C ILE A 73 -8.95 11.63 -3.54
N ILE A 74 -10.05 10.99 -3.14
CA ILE A 74 -10.38 9.64 -3.62
C ILE A 74 -10.57 9.59 -5.15
N GLY A 75 -11.02 10.68 -5.76
CA GLY A 75 -11.11 10.82 -7.22
C GLY A 75 -9.72 10.74 -7.88
N GLU A 76 -8.74 11.46 -7.37
CA GLU A 76 -7.34 11.41 -7.86
C GLU A 76 -6.73 10.00 -7.68
N ILE A 77 -7.02 9.35 -6.55
CA ILE A 77 -6.55 7.98 -6.28
C ILE A 77 -7.12 6.99 -7.29
N THR A 78 -8.44 7.05 -7.53
CA THR A 78 -9.09 6.17 -8.51
C THR A 78 -8.60 6.42 -9.93
N GLU A 79 -8.36 7.67 -10.30
CA GLU A 79 -7.78 8.04 -11.60
C GLU A 79 -6.32 7.56 -11.73
N PHE A 80 -5.53 7.70 -10.66
CA PHE A 80 -4.16 7.21 -10.65
C PHE A 80 -4.08 5.70 -10.79
N ILE A 81 -5.00 4.94 -10.21
CA ILE A 81 -5.07 3.49 -10.39
C ILE A 81 -5.55 3.14 -11.80
N GLY A 82 -6.66 3.76 -12.23
CA GLY A 82 -7.25 3.51 -13.54
C GLY A 82 -7.65 2.05 -13.71
N ASP A 83 -7.26 1.44 -14.83
CA ASP A 83 -7.50 0.03 -15.20
C ASP A 83 -6.32 -0.90 -14.87
N TRP A 84 -5.29 -0.40 -14.18
CA TRP A 84 -4.11 -1.19 -13.87
C TRP A 84 -4.33 -2.12 -12.69
N PRO A 85 -3.75 -3.34 -12.69
CA PRO A 85 -3.71 -4.18 -11.51
C PRO A 85 -3.02 -3.44 -10.36
N VAL A 86 -3.49 -3.70 -9.13
CA VAL A 86 -2.91 -3.08 -7.93
C VAL A 86 -2.08 -4.11 -7.19
N LEU A 87 -0.83 -3.79 -6.92
CA LEU A 87 0.10 -4.61 -6.16
C LEU A 87 0.28 -4.05 -4.75
N GLY A 88 0.19 -4.91 -3.75
CA GLY A 88 0.47 -4.55 -2.35
C GLY A 88 0.88 -5.75 -1.52
N HIS A 89 1.29 -5.51 -0.29
CA HIS A 89 1.59 -6.55 0.69
C HIS A 89 0.43 -6.70 1.66
N ASN A 90 -0.42 -7.72 1.46
CA ASN A 90 -1.74 -7.86 2.07
C ASN A 90 -2.76 -6.82 1.52
N VAL A 91 -2.76 -6.64 0.22
CA VAL A 91 -3.51 -5.59 -0.50
C VAL A 91 -5.03 -5.59 -0.23
N ILE A 92 -5.60 -6.69 0.27
CA ILE A 92 -6.99 -6.74 0.69
C ILE A 92 -7.27 -5.75 1.82
N PHE A 93 -6.29 -5.52 2.72
CA PHE A 93 -6.42 -4.52 3.77
C PHE A 93 -6.60 -3.12 3.17
N ASP A 94 -5.73 -2.74 2.24
CA ASP A 94 -5.77 -1.44 1.57
C ASP A 94 -7.09 -1.25 0.81
N PHE A 95 -7.52 -2.26 0.07
CA PHE A 95 -8.80 -2.25 -0.63
C PHE A 95 -10.00 -2.07 0.30
N SER A 96 -9.96 -2.63 1.50
CA SER A 96 -11.07 -2.53 2.45
C SER A 96 -11.38 -1.07 2.83
N PHE A 97 -10.36 -0.23 2.92
CA PHE A 97 -10.48 1.20 3.19
C PHE A 97 -10.79 2.01 1.93
N LEU A 98 -10.04 1.80 0.86
CA LEU A 98 -10.16 2.58 -0.37
C LEU A 98 -11.48 2.31 -1.10
N LYS A 99 -11.95 1.06 -1.15
CA LYS A 99 -13.28 0.73 -1.73
C LYS A 99 -14.41 1.42 -0.97
N LYS A 100 -14.34 1.40 0.36
CA LYS A 100 -15.32 2.12 1.18
C LYS A 100 -15.33 3.62 0.85
N ALA A 101 -14.16 4.25 0.77
CA ALA A 101 -14.04 5.66 0.43
C ALA A 101 -14.58 5.94 -0.98
N ALA A 102 -14.24 5.11 -1.97
CA ALA A 102 -14.70 5.24 -3.34
C ALA A 102 -16.24 5.14 -3.44
N VAL A 103 -16.81 4.07 -2.86
CA VAL A 103 -18.28 3.84 -2.87
C VAL A 103 -19.03 4.99 -2.19
N ASN A 104 -18.55 5.50 -1.06
CA ASN A 104 -19.15 6.63 -0.37
C ASN A 104 -19.17 7.91 -1.20
N ASN A 105 -18.29 8.00 -2.21
CA ASN A 105 -18.21 9.14 -3.13
C ASN A 105 -18.76 8.82 -4.54
N GLY A 106 -19.49 7.72 -4.70
CA GLY A 106 -20.08 7.32 -5.97
C GLY A 106 -19.06 6.88 -7.04
N LEU A 107 -17.87 6.47 -6.60
CA LEU A 107 -16.77 6.01 -7.46
C LEU A 107 -16.57 4.51 -7.33
N THR A 108 -15.90 3.94 -8.31
CA THR A 108 -15.41 2.55 -8.31
C THR A 108 -13.90 2.53 -8.36
N ILE A 109 -13.29 1.54 -7.74
CA ILE A 109 -11.86 1.31 -7.78
C ILE A 109 -11.59 -0.07 -8.40
N ASN A 110 -10.59 -0.16 -9.26
CA ASN A 110 -10.12 -1.46 -9.75
C ASN A 110 -9.50 -2.22 -8.58
N ASP A 111 -10.00 -3.43 -8.31
CA ASP A 111 -9.56 -4.32 -7.23
C ASP A 111 -8.91 -5.61 -7.75
N ASP A 112 -8.44 -5.60 -8.98
CA ASP A 112 -7.57 -6.66 -9.49
C ASP A 112 -6.22 -6.59 -8.76
N GLY A 113 -6.08 -7.45 -7.73
CA GLY A 113 -5.02 -7.35 -6.74
C GLY A 113 -3.91 -8.40 -6.92
N ILE A 114 -2.67 -7.93 -6.96
CA ILE A 114 -1.45 -8.76 -6.83
C ILE A 114 -0.97 -8.66 -5.38
N ASP A 115 -1.11 -9.75 -4.62
CA ASP A 115 -0.79 -9.77 -3.20
C ASP A 115 0.55 -10.47 -2.94
N THR A 116 1.59 -9.69 -2.62
CA THR A 116 2.93 -10.21 -2.36
C THR A 116 3.00 -11.07 -1.09
N LEU A 117 2.11 -10.87 -0.10
CA LEU A 117 2.02 -11.74 1.06
C LEU A 117 1.53 -13.15 0.67
N LYS A 118 0.51 -13.24 -0.18
CA LYS A 118 0.02 -14.52 -0.70
C LYS A 118 1.06 -15.22 -1.56
N LEU A 119 1.76 -14.46 -2.41
CA LEU A 119 2.87 -14.99 -3.21
C LEU A 119 4.00 -15.52 -2.33
N ALA A 120 4.44 -14.75 -1.33
CA ALA A 120 5.50 -15.17 -0.40
C ALA A 120 5.12 -16.44 0.39
N ARG A 121 3.86 -16.56 0.83
CA ARG A 121 3.36 -17.79 1.49
C ARG A 121 3.44 -19.03 0.61
N ARG A 122 3.21 -18.86 -0.70
CA ARG A 122 3.24 -19.96 -1.67
C ARG A 122 4.68 -20.33 -2.07
N ILE A 123 5.54 -19.34 -2.29
CA ILE A 123 6.88 -19.51 -2.85
C ILE A 123 7.91 -19.86 -1.77
N LEU A 124 7.72 -19.37 -0.55
CA LEU A 124 8.63 -19.52 0.58
C LEU A 124 7.92 -20.17 1.78
N PRO A 125 7.37 -21.39 1.65
CA PRO A 125 6.61 -22.00 2.74
C PRO A 125 7.45 -22.20 4.01
N GLU A 126 8.76 -22.43 3.87
CA GLU A 126 9.72 -22.68 4.95
C GLU A 126 10.11 -21.42 5.74
N VAL A 127 9.93 -20.24 5.17
CA VAL A 127 10.24 -18.99 5.86
C VAL A 127 9.10 -18.67 6.84
N GLU A 128 9.40 -18.55 8.14
CA GLU A 128 8.37 -18.39 9.19
C GLU A 128 7.68 -17.02 9.11
N HIS A 129 8.44 -15.95 8.99
CA HIS A 129 7.93 -14.60 8.98
C HIS A 129 7.73 -14.07 7.56
N LYS A 130 6.56 -13.46 7.31
CA LYS A 130 6.14 -12.96 6.01
C LYS A 130 5.77 -11.46 6.03
N SER A 131 6.15 -10.71 7.10
CA SER A 131 5.96 -9.26 7.08
C SER A 131 6.83 -8.62 6.00
N LEU A 132 6.38 -7.49 5.46
CA LEU A 132 7.12 -6.78 4.42
C LEU A 132 8.55 -6.45 4.87
N SER A 133 8.69 -5.91 6.08
CA SER A 133 10.00 -5.56 6.65
C SER A 133 10.93 -6.76 6.80
N PHE A 134 10.41 -7.92 7.24
CA PHE A 134 11.20 -9.14 7.34
C PHE A 134 11.65 -9.63 5.96
N LEU A 135 10.75 -9.66 4.99
CA LEU A 135 11.07 -10.12 3.63
C LEU A 135 12.01 -9.15 2.90
N CYS A 136 11.91 -7.85 3.16
CA CYS A 136 12.90 -6.88 2.67
C CYS A 136 14.31 -7.22 3.20
N GLY A 137 14.44 -7.49 4.50
CA GLY A 137 15.71 -7.95 5.08
C GLY A 137 16.20 -9.27 4.48
N TYR A 138 15.30 -10.23 4.29
CA TYR A 138 15.61 -11.55 3.71
C TYR A 138 16.18 -11.45 2.28
N PHE A 139 15.65 -10.53 1.48
CA PHE A 139 16.08 -10.31 0.09
C PHE A 139 17.09 -9.17 -0.09
N ASN A 140 17.57 -8.56 0.99
CA ASN A 140 18.42 -7.36 0.96
C ASN A 140 17.83 -6.21 0.14
N ILE A 141 16.52 -5.98 0.28
CA ILE A 141 15.80 -4.83 -0.27
C ILE A 141 15.91 -3.69 0.74
N ASP A 142 16.33 -2.51 0.27
CA ASP A 142 16.28 -1.30 1.10
C ASP A 142 14.81 -0.87 1.25
N PRO A 143 14.24 -0.90 2.46
CA PRO A 143 12.84 -0.56 2.67
C PRO A 143 12.57 0.95 2.67
N GLY A 144 13.59 1.79 2.51
CA GLY A 144 13.43 3.23 2.74
C GLY A 144 12.96 3.53 4.17
N ARG A 145 11.94 4.34 4.34
CA ARG A 145 11.30 4.61 5.62
C ARG A 145 10.12 3.67 5.83
N SER A 146 10.36 2.54 6.49
CA SER A 146 9.30 1.59 6.86
C SER A 146 8.13 2.28 7.56
N HIS A 147 6.92 1.80 7.30
CA HIS A 147 5.66 2.40 7.76
C HIS A 147 5.43 3.83 7.25
N ARG A 148 5.89 4.10 6.04
CA ARG A 148 5.50 5.24 5.21
C ARG A 148 4.97 4.68 3.89
N ALA A 149 3.73 5.00 3.60
CA ALA A 149 2.94 4.33 2.57
C ALA A 149 3.64 4.26 1.19
N TYR A 150 4.30 5.33 0.74
CA TYR A 150 5.01 5.29 -0.53
C TYR A 150 6.22 4.35 -0.51
N ASP A 151 7.02 4.40 0.55
CA ASP A 151 8.22 3.56 0.68
C ASP A 151 7.83 2.08 0.79
N ASP A 152 6.74 1.76 1.51
CA ASP A 152 6.22 0.40 1.64
C ASP A 152 5.59 -0.10 0.31
N ALA A 153 4.92 0.74 -0.45
CA ALA A 153 4.44 0.41 -1.80
C ALA A 153 5.61 0.06 -2.74
N VAL A 154 6.68 0.84 -2.73
CA VAL A 154 7.90 0.57 -3.51
C VAL A 154 8.57 -0.71 -3.05
N SER A 155 8.68 -0.93 -1.75
CA SER A 155 9.24 -2.15 -1.17
C SER A 155 8.45 -3.40 -1.58
N ALA A 156 7.12 -3.33 -1.59
CA ALA A 156 6.26 -4.41 -2.08
C ALA A 156 6.49 -4.69 -3.57
N SER A 157 6.71 -3.66 -4.39
CA SER A 157 7.06 -3.81 -5.80
C SER A 157 8.41 -4.51 -5.99
N MET A 158 9.43 -4.13 -5.23
CA MET A 158 10.75 -4.77 -5.26
C MET A 158 10.68 -6.22 -4.78
N LEU A 159 9.90 -6.49 -3.73
CA LEU A 159 9.65 -7.85 -3.25
C LEU A 159 8.96 -8.71 -4.31
N TYR A 160 7.97 -8.15 -5.02
CA TYR A 160 7.32 -8.85 -6.12
C TYR A 160 8.32 -9.31 -7.18
N ALA A 161 9.23 -8.43 -7.60
CA ALA A 161 10.27 -8.77 -8.56
C ALA A 161 11.15 -9.94 -8.04
N LYS A 162 11.57 -9.91 -6.78
CA LYS A 162 12.35 -10.98 -6.15
C LYS A 162 11.59 -12.30 -6.08
N LEU A 163 10.32 -12.29 -5.74
CA LEU A 163 9.49 -13.48 -5.68
C LEU A 163 9.28 -14.10 -7.07
N GLU A 164 9.11 -13.28 -8.10
CA GLU A 164 8.98 -13.77 -9.48
C GLU A 164 10.30 -14.36 -10.02
N GLU A 165 11.48 -13.85 -9.59
CA GLU A 165 12.79 -14.41 -9.94
C GLU A 165 12.99 -15.85 -9.43
N ILE A 166 12.45 -16.19 -8.25
CA ILE A 166 12.64 -17.48 -7.59
C ILE A 166 11.42 -18.40 -7.69
N LYS A 167 10.34 -17.93 -8.30
CA LYS A 167 9.13 -18.73 -8.50
C LYS A 167 9.48 -19.95 -9.37
N PRO A 168 9.14 -21.19 -8.92
CA PRO A 168 9.30 -22.37 -9.76
C PRO A 168 8.56 -22.21 -11.08
N ASP A 169 9.15 -22.68 -12.16
CA ASP A 169 8.46 -22.79 -13.44
C ASP A 169 7.22 -23.69 -13.29
N ASP A 170 6.06 -23.22 -13.74
CA ASP A 170 4.80 -23.98 -13.71
C ASP A 170 4.84 -25.15 -14.69
#